data_52b99aa7b14f618e6f16626d9b535e6e
#
_entry.id   52b99aa7b14f618e6f16626d9b535e6e
#
_cell.length_a   1.000
_cell.length_b   1.000
_cell.length_c   1.000
_cell.angle_alpha   90.00
_cell.angle_beta   90.00
_cell.angle_gamma   90.00
#
_symmetry.space_group_name_H-M   'P 1'
#
loop_
_entity.id
_entity.type
_entity.pdbx_description
1 polymer ?
#
loop_
_entity_poly.entity_id
_entity_poly.type
_entity_poly.pdbx_seq_one_letter_code
_entity_poly.pdbx_strand_id
1 'polypeptide(L)'
;YTSLRGIWQDKKTLIKLGVLFNPCDSVYKEVTMSHWNIAAAQYGGQHHSVDDHIAHHLHFIAEAAHHQCDLLVFPELSLTGPGATALPLPPEDDRLQPLLDAAHFYRITLIAGLPVERNGQRQKGLALFIPSRDRILRYPQGSGASLVPGDKQLTIIDGQSDSPNLDPQATLFTSCQSVRDYRWRQSINTLQRFAHRYAIAVLMANAGAGSALWDEKGQLIVRADKGELLLTGTRNGQGWQGDIIPLG
;
A
#
# COMPACT_ATOMS: atom_id res chain seq x y z
N TYR A 1 -43.45 4.50 15.08
CA TYR A 1 -43.03 4.64 13.66
C TYR A 1 -43.65 5.93 13.14
N THR A 2 -42.91 7.05 13.25
CA THR A 2 -43.29 8.35 12.70
C THR A 2 -42.36 8.64 11.54
N SER A 3 -42.94 8.72 10.36
CA SER A 3 -42.30 8.87 9.06
C SER A 3 -41.57 10.22 8.92
N LEU A 4 -40.30 10.17 8.58
CA LEU A 4 -39.42 11.32 8.24
C LEU A 4 -39.69 11.89 6.82
N ARG A 5 -40.90 11.73 6.26
CA ARG A 5 -41.28 12.24 4.94
C ARG A 5 -41.82 13.67 4.92
N GLY A 6 -41.81 14.41 6.04
CA GLY A 6 -42.44 15.72 6.14
C GLY A 6 -41.53 16.95 6.06
N ILE A 7 -40.19 16.80 5.94
CA ILE A 7 -39.26 17.93 6.14
C ILE A 7 -38.80 18.62 4.83
N TRP A 8 -39.19 18.08 3.65
CA TRP A 8 -38.66 18.55 2.37
C TRP A 8 -39.59 19.38 1.49
N GLN A 9 -40.66 19.99 2.04
CA GLN A 9 -41.62 20.73 1.21
C GLN A 9 -41.67 22.26 1.38
N ASP A 10 -40.79 22.88 2.17
CA ASP A 10 -40.83 24.32 2.28
C ASP A 10 -39.50 25.00 1.93
N LYS A 11 -39.37 25.43 0.64
CA LYS A 11 -38.26 26.22 0.13
C LYS A 11 -38.03 27.54 0.89
N LYS A 12 -39.02 28.05 1.64
CA LYS A 12 -38.92 29.30 2.40
C LYS A 12 -38.11 29.16 3.67
N THR A 13 -37.99 27.94 4.23
CA THR A 13 -37.24 27.68 5.46
C THR A 13 -35.72 27.62 5.16
N LEU A 14 -35.30 27.22 3.98
CA LEU A 14 -33.90 27.16 3.57
C LEU A 14 -33.28 28.55 3.31
N ILE A 15 -34.09 29.53 2.88
CA ILE A 15 -33.64 30.92 2.64
C ILE A 15 -33.28 31.62 3.96
N LYS A 16 -33.86 31.22 5.08
CA LYS A 16 -33.57 31.78 6.40
C LYS A 16 -32.20 31.31 6.97
N LEU A 17 -31.61 30.27 6.40
CA LEU A 17 -30.30 29.72 6.82
C LEU A 17 -29.13 30.29 5.99
N GLY A 18 -29.36 31.24 5.09
CA GLY A 18 -28.28 31.90 4.33
C GLY A 18 -27.64 31.04 3.26
N VAL A 19 -28.26 29.92 2.87
CA VAL A 19 -27.76 29.04 1.79
C VAL A 19 -28.37 29.52 0.46
N LEU A 20 -27.61 30.29 -0.28
CA LEU A 20 -27.94 30.66 -1.66
C LEU A 20 -27.67 29.44 -2.58
N PHE A 21 -28.74 28.79 -3.05
CA PHE A 21 -28.65 27.82 -4.14
C PHE A 21 -28.46 28.54 -5.47
N ASN A 22 -27.28 28.40 -6.06
CA ASN A 22 -27.02 28.82 -7.42
C ASN A 22 -27.39 27.66 -8.36
N PRO A 23 -28.29 27.81 -9.33
CA PRO A 23 -28.75 26.71 -10.20
C PRO A 23 -27.68 26.16 -11.15
N CYS A 24 -26.47 26.70 -11.12
CA CYS A 24 -25.31 26.24 -11.90
C CYS A 24 -24.26 25.46 -11.05
N ASP A 25 -24.52 25.25 -9.77
CA ASP A 25 -23.62 24.42 -8.97
C ASP A 25 -23.83 22.96 -9.35
N SER A 26 -22.96 22.51 -10.24
CA SER A 26 -22.63 21.10 -10.42
C SER A 26 -22.49 20.47 -9.03
N VAL A 27 -23.24 19.42 -8.81
CA VAL A 27 -23.19 18.53 -7.65
C VAL A 27 -21.76 18.46 -7.12
N TYR A 28 -21.43 19.22 -6.09
CA TYR A 28 -20.28 18.93 -5.26
C TYR A 28 -20.58 17.58 -4.62
N LYS A 29 -20.09 16.53 -5.27
CA LYS A 29 -19.88 15.27 -4.63
C LYS A 29 -19.06 15.62 -3.42
N GLU A 30 -19.64 15.55 -2.23
CA GLU A 30 -18.85 15.48 -1.00
C GLU A 30 -17.83 14.38 -1.27
N VAL A 31 -16.60 14.78 -1.51
CA VAL A 31 -15.45 13.87 -1.51
C VAL A 31 -15.38 13.46 -0.05
N THR A 32 -16.06 12.40 0.31
CA THR A 32 -15.82 11.72 1.57
C THR A 32 -14.34 11.38 1.52
N MET A 33 -13.55 12.15 2.23
CA MET A 33 -12.10 11.98 2.33
C MET A 33 -11.89 10.57 2.86
N SER A 34 -11.51 9.68 1.94
CA SER A 34 -11.35 8.28 2.26
C SER A 34 -10.28 8.14 3.32
N HIS A 35 -10.68 7.68 4.49
CA HIS A 35 -9.75 7.32 5.55
C HIS A 35 -9.12 6.00 5.18
N TRP A 36 -7.81 5.97 5.09
CA TRP A 36 -7.06 4.73 4.87
C TRP A 36 -5.85 4.63 5.78
N ASN A 37 -5.61 3.40 6.20
CA ASN A 37 -4.43 3.01 6.94
C ASN A 37 -3.57 2.10 6.08
N ILE A 38 -2.32 2.46 5.92
CA ILE A 38 -1.35 1.68 5.14
C ILE A 38 -0.15 1.34 6.02
N ALA A 39 0.50 0.23 5.72
CA ALA A 39 1.70 -0.16 6.43
C ALA A 39 2.80 -0.68 5.49
N ALA A 40 4.04 -0.48 5.89
CA ALA A 40 5.22 -1.11 5.34
C ALA A 40 5.86 -2.01 6.39
N ALA A 41 6.07 -3.27 6.06
CA ALA A 41 6.85 -4.19 6.88
C ALA A 41 8.33 -3.89 6.71
N GLN A 42 9.06 -3.88 7.82
CA GLN A 42 10.52 -3.79 7.84
C GLN A 42 11.10 -4.86 8.73
N TYR A 43 12.02 -5.65 8.19
CA TYR A 43 12.76 -6.65 8.94
C TYR A 43 14.06 -7.02 8.22
N GLY A 44 15.08 -7.44 8.97
CA GLY A 44 16.42 -7.76 8.44
C GLY A 44 16.79 -9.24 8.57
N GLY A 45 15.85 -10.08 9.00
CA GLY A 45 16.09 -11.51 9.21
C GLY A 45 16.27 -12.28 7.90
N GLN A 46 17.17 -13.28 7.91
CA GLN A 46 17.23 -14.29 6.86
C GLN A 46 16.46 -15.52 7.35
N HIS A 47 15.35 -15.81 6.71
CA HIS A 47 14.65 -17.06 6.90
C HIS A 47 15.22 -18.13 5.97
N HIS A 48 15.15 -19.39 6.38
CA HIS A 48 15.82 -20.48 5.67
C HIS A 48 14.92 -21.15 4.62
N SER A 49 13.61 -21.01 4.76
CA SER A 49 12.63 -21.62 3.86
C SER A 49 11.51 -20.65 3.47
N VAL A 50 10.77 -20.99 2.42
CA VAL A 50 9.55 -20.25 2.03
C VAL A 50 8.51 -20.31 3.13
N ASP A 51 8.38 -21.45 3.82
CA ASP A 51 7.41 -21.62 4.89
C ASP A 51 7.73 -20.73 6.10
N ASP A 52 9.02 -20.57 6.45
CA ASP A 52 9.44 -19.62 7.49
C ASP A 52 9.12 -18.19 7.09
N HIS A 53 9.34 -17.82 5.81
CA HIS A 53 8.95 -16.50 5.31
C HIS A 53 7.45 -16.30 5.42
N ILE A 54 6.64 -17.30 5.06
CA ILE A 54 5.17 -17.23 5.14
C ILE A 54 4.72 -17.06 6.59
N ALA A 55 5.25 -17.84 7.51
CA ALA A 55 4.94 -17.72 8.94
C ALA A 55 5.25 -16.32 9.47
N HIS A 56 6.40 -15.77 9.07
CA HIS A 56 6.81 -14.42 9.43
C HIS A 56 5.88 -13.35 8.82
N HIS A 57 5.46 -13.52 7.56
CA HIS A 57 4.48 -12.63 6.93
C HIS A 57 3.14 -12.65 7.67
N LEU A 58 2.66 -13.83 8.09
CA LEU A 58 1.41 -13.95 8.84
C LEU A 58 1.45 -13.18 10.17
N HIS A 59 2.61 -13.16 10.86
CA HIS A 59 2.79 -12.33 12.04
C HIS A 59 2.61 -10.84 11.72
N PHE A 60 3.30 -10.32 10.70
CA PHE A 60 3.13 -8.93 10.27
C PHE A 60 1.70 -8.59 9.83
N ILE A 61 1.01 -9.52 9.16
CA ILE A 61 -0.37 -9.34 8.73
C ILE A 61 -1.31 -9.22 9.94
N ALA A 62 -1.13 -10.05 10.96
CA ALA A 62 -1.92 -9.97 12.19
C ALA A 62 -1.73 -8.63 12.90
N GLU A 63 -0.49 -8.15 13.01
CA GLU A 63 -0.18 -6.86 13.61
C GLU A 63 -0.72 -5.68 12.78
N ALA A 64 -0.57 -5.72 11.46
CA ALA A 64 -1.15 -4.69 10.59
C ALA A 64 -2.68 -4.66 10.69
N ALA A 65 -3.32 -5.82 10.81
CA ALA A 65 -4.77 -5.93 11.02
C ALA A 65 -5.20 -5.39 12.38
N HIS A 66 -4.41 -5.65 13.44
CA HIS A 66 -4.64 -5.06 14.77
C HIS A 66 -4.66 -3.52 14.72
N HIS A 67 -3.80 -2.94 13.88
CA HIS A 67 -3.74 -1.50 13.60
C HIS A 67 -4.69 -1.03 12.49
N GLN A 68 -5.66 -1.87 12.10
CA GLN A 68 -6.71 -1.55 11.11
C GLN A 68 -6.15 -1.08 9.76
N CYS A 69 -5.01 -1.64 9.33
CA CYS A 69 -4.44 -1.33 8.04
C CYS A 69 -5.26 -1.93 6.89
N ASP A 70 -5.44 -1.17 5.83
CA ASP A 70 -6.11 -1.59 4.59
C ASP A 70 -5.12 -2.20 3.58
N LEU A 71 -3.85 -1.83 3.73
CA LEU A 71 -2.75 -2.23 2.87
C LEU A 71 -1.51 -2.54 3.71
N LEU A 72 -0.85 -3.65 3.40
CA LEU A 72 0.48 -3.97 3.92
C LEU A 72 1.43 -4.28 2.77
N VAL A 73 2.54 -3.56 2.72
CA VAL A 73 3.60 -3.73 1.73
C VAL A 73 4.83 -4.34 2.37
N PHE A 74 5.31 -5.43 1.79
CA PHE A 74 6.52 -6.13 2.20
C PHE A 74 7.72 -5.74 1.34
N PRO A 75 8.95 -5.96 1.82
CA PRO A 75 10.16 -5.70 1.06
C PRO A 75 10.31 -6.53 -0.22
N GLU A 76 11.26 -6.15 -1.06
CA GLU A 76 11.67 -6.89 -2.25
C GLU A 76 12.09 -8.33 -1.89
N LEU A 77 11.60 -9.31 -2.66
CA LEU A 77 11.88 -10.74 -2.49
C LEU A 77 11.56 -11.28 -1.08
N SER A 78 10.62 -10.66 -0.39
CA SER A 78 10.25 -10.99 0.98
C SER A 78 9.78 -12.42 1.19
N LEU A 79 9.16 -13.05 0.17
CA LEU A 79 8.63 -14.42 0.24
C LEU A 79 9.69 -15.51 0.03
N THR A 80 10.85 -15.18 -0.54
CA THR A 80 11.86 -16.17 -0.89
C THR A 80 13.26 -15.81 -0.41
N GLY A 81 13.42 -14.61 0.12
CA GLY A 81 14.72 -14.05 0.45
C GLY A 81 15.51 -13.57 -0.78
N PRO A 82 16.62 -12.84 -0.56
CA PRO A 82 17.42 -12.21 -1.61
C PRO A 82 18.35 -13.18 -2.36
N GLY A 83 18.29 -14.48 -2.06
CA GLY A 83 19.21 -15.47 -2.60
C GLY A 83 19.13 -15.60 -4.12
N ALA A 84 20.30 -15.67 -4.78
CA ALA A 84 20.37 -15.95 -6.23
C ALA A 84 19.78 -17.31 -6.61
N THR A 85 19.70 -18.22 -5.65
CA THR A 85 19.17 -19.59 -5.81
C THR A 85 17.67 -19.71 -5.59
N ALA A 86 17.00 -18.67 -5.09
CA ALA A 86 15.55 -18.71 -4.91
C ALA A 86 14.86 -18.88 -6.27
N LEU A 87 14.21 -20.00 -6.49
CA LEU A 87 13.47 -20.30 -7.72
C LEU A 87 12.15 -19.52 -7.74
N PRO A 88 11.65 -19.17 -8.93
CA PRO A 88 10.28 -18.67 -9.05
C PRO A 88 9.31 -19.68 -8.44
N LEU A 89 8.39 -19.20 -7.61
CA LEU A 89 7.32 -20.07 -7.12
C LEU A 89 6.30 -20.31 -8.25
N PRO A 90 5.75 -21.52 -8.39
CA PRO A 90 4.68 -21.77 -9.33
C PRO A 90 3.52 -20.79 -9.12
N PRO A 91 2.76 -20.43 -10.18
CA PRO A 91 1.61 -19.53 -10.04
C PRO A 91 0.56 -19.99 -9.02
N GLU A 92 0.37 -21.30 -8.90
CA GLU A 92 -0.59 -21.95 -8.01
C GLU A 92 0.14 -22.69 -6.87
N ASP A 93 1.11 -22.03 -6.24
CA ASP A 93 1.84 -22.60 -5.12
C ASP A 93 0.97 -22.56 -3.85
N ASP A 94 0.51 -23.74 -3.41
CA ASP A 94 -0.37 -23.91 -2.25
C ASP A 94 0.22 -23.34 -0.95
N ARG A 95 1.54 -23.22 -0.87
CA ARG A 95 2.20 -22.58 0.28
C ARG A 95 1.81 -21.14 0.48
N LEU A 96 1.41 -20.44 -0.59
CA LEU A 96 0.95 -19.05 -0.52
C LEU A 96 -0.52 -18.91 -0.10
N GLN A 97 -1.29 -20.01 -0.08
CA GLN A 97 -2.70 -19.98 0.31
C GLN A 97 -2.95 -19.36 1.69
N PRO A 98 -2.14 -19.63 2.74
CA PRO A 98 -2.34 -19.01 4.06
C PRO A 98 -2.30 -17.47 4.01
N LEU A 99 -1.52 -16.86 3.10
CA LEU A 99 -1.49 -15.40 2.94
C LEU A 99 -2.75 -14.87 2.27
N LEU A 100 -3.30 -15.61 1.30
CA LEU A 100 -4.56 -15.27 0.66
C LEU A 100 -5.72 -15.38 1.66
N ASP A 101 -5.75 -16.45 2.44
CA ASP A 101 -6.73 -16.65 3.50
C ASP A 101 -6.67 -15.53 4.56
N ALA A 102 -5.47 -15.12 4.96
CA ALA A 102 -5.26 -14.00 5.88
C ALA A 102 -5.72 -12.67 5.27
N ALA A 103 -5.44 -12.43 3.99
CA ALA A 103 -5.91 -11.25 3.29
C ALA A 103 -7.45 -11.16 3.27
N HIS A 104 -8.12 -12.29 3.04
CA HIS A 104 -9.59 -12.38 3.10
C HIS A 104 -10.12 -12.17 4.52
N PHE A 105 -9.56 -12.88 5.50
CA PHE A 105 -10.01 -12.88 6.89
C PHE A 105 -9.91 -11.47 7.50
N TYR A 106 -8.76 -10.83 7.34
CA TYR A 106 -8.49 -9.50 7.88
C TYR A 106 -8.95 -8.34 6.97
N ARG A 107 -9.39 -8.64 5.74
CA ARG A 107 -9.75 -7.65 4.72
C ARG A 107 -8.62 -6.67 4.39
N ILE A 108 -7.39 -7.15 4.38
CA ILE A 108 -6.19 -6.37 4.11
C ILE A 108 -5.59 -6.76 2.75
N THR A 109 -5.24 -5.77 1.95
CA THR A 109 -4.50 -6.01 0.71
C THR A 109 -3.02 -6.18 1.03
N LEU A 110 -2.38 -7.23 0.49
CA LEU A 110 -0.97 -7.50 0.70
C LEU A 110 -0.20 -7.35 -0.61
N ILE A 111 0.97 -6.75 -0.54
CA ILE A 111 1.96 -6.70 -1.63
C ILE A 111 3.25 -7.30 -1.10
N ALA A 112 3.68 -8.43 -1.65
CA ALA A 112 4.89 -9.14 -1.21
C ALA A 112 5.82 -9.46 -2.38
N GLY A 113 7.12 -9.34 -2.17
CA GLY A 113 8.14 -9.57 -3.18
C GLY A 113 8.46 -11.05 -3.37
N LEU A 114 8.53 -11.51 -4.61
CA LEU A 114 8.98 -12.86 -5.00
C LEU A 114 9.62 -12.83 -6.40
N PRO A 115 10.43 -13.82 -6.76
CA PRO A 115 10.86 -13.96 -8.14
C PRO A 115 9.71 -14.47 -9.00
N VAL A 116 9.57 -13.88 -10.19
CA VAL A 116 8.64 -14.33 -11.25
C VAL A 116 9.42 -14.73 -12.48
N GLU A 117 8.84 -15.58 -13.31
CA GLU A 117 9.36 -15.91 -14.61
C GLU A 117 8.59 -15.17 -15.69
N ARG A 118 9.31 -14.56 -16.63
CA ARG A 118 8.74 -13.94 -17.82
C ARG A 118 9.63 -14.20 -19.02
N ASN A 119 9.07 -14.81 -20.05
CA ASN A 119 9.80 -15.18 -21.29
C ASN A 119 11.05 -16.04 -21.02
N GLY A 120 10.97 -17.00 -20.09
CA GLY A 120 12.09 -17.84 -19.71
C GLY A 120 13.18 -17.14 -18.88
N GLN A 121 12.95 -15.89 -18.48
CA GLN A 121 13.88 -15.13 -17.65
C GLN A 121 13.29 -14.88 -16.26
N ARG A 122 14.12 -15.13 -15.26
CA ARG A 122 13.80 -14.81 -13.88
C ARG A 122 13.93 -13.29 -13.64
N GLN A 123 12.89 -12.71 -13.09
CA GLN A 123 12.83 -11.29 -12.73
C GLN A 123 12.33 -11.14 -11.30
N LYS A 124 12.64 -10.01 -10.68
CA LYS A 124 11.98 -9.60 -9.45
C LYS A 124 10.51 -9.32 -9.75
N GLY A 125 9.64 -9.76 -8.89
CA GLY A 125 8.21 -9.60 -9.06
C GLY A 125 7.50 -9.37 -7.74
N LEU A 126 6.20 -9.19 -7.85
CA LEU A 126 5.28 -8.98 -6.75
C LEU A 126 4.14 -9.98 -6.81
N ALA A 127 3.74 -10.48 -5.66
CA ALA A 127 2.48 -11.15 -5.42
C ALA A 127 1.54 -10.20 -4.72
N LEU A 128 0.30 -10.15 -5.21
CA LEU A 128 -0.77 -9.35 -4.66
C LEU A 128 -1.89 -10.26 -4.18
N PHE A 129 -2.23 -10.10 -2.92
CA PHE A 129 -3.32 -10.79 -2.26
C PHE A 129 -4.40 -9.76 -1.97
N ILE A 130 -5.49 -9.80 -2.73
CA ILE A 130 -6.56 -8.80 -2.66
C ILE A 130 -7.79 -9.45 -2.05
N PRO A 131 -8.40 -8.88 -0.97
CA PRO A 131 -9.51 -9.47 -0.25
C PRO A 131 -10.75 -9.83 -1.09
N SER A 132 -10.94 -9.17 -2.22
CA SER A 132 -12.07 -9.41 -3.14
C SER A 132 -11.75 -10.40 -4.25
N ARG A 133 -10.59 -11.07 -4.22
CA ARG A 133 -10.14 -11.98 -5.29
C ARG A 133 -9.71 -13.33 -4.76
N ASP A 134 -10.19 -14.40 -5.38
CA ASP A 134 -9.88 -15.79 -5.01
C ASP A 134 -8.54 -16.30 -5.58
N ARG A 135 -7.78 -15.42 -6.24
CA ARG A 135 -6.48 -15.77 -6.84
C ARG A 135 -5.42 -14.72 -6.57
N ILE A 136 -4.21 -15.18 -6.42
CA ILE A 136 -3.02 -14.35 -6.27
C ILE A 136 -2.65 -13.75 -7.64
N LEU A 137 -2.52 -12.43 -7.70
CA LEU A 137 -2.02 -11.76 -8.89
C LEU A 137 -0.49 -11.63 -8.80
N ARG A 138 0.20 -11.78 -9.93
CA ARG A 138 1.65 -11.68 -9.99
C ARG A 138 2.09 -10.79 -11.13
N TYR A 139 3.05 -9.92 -10.85
CA TYR A 139 3.59 -8.97 -11.81
C TYR A 139 5.11 -8.88 -11.69
N PRO A 140 5.84 -8.64 -12.79
CA PRO A 140 7.21 -8.18 -12.70
C PRO A 140 7.25 -6.85 -11.95
N GLN A 141 8.18 -6.71 -11.02
CA GLN A 141 8.39 -5.48 -10.28
C GLN A 141 8.72 -4.34 -11.25
N GLY A 142 8.13 -3.16 -11.02
CA GLY A 142 8.30 -2.03 -11.91
C GLY A 142 7.48 -2.09 -13.20
N SER A 143 6.50 -2.99 -13.29
CA SER A 143 5.60 -3.08 -14.46
C SER A 143 4.66 -1.89 -14.60
N GLY A 144 4.55 -1.03 -13.60
CA GLY A 144 3.59 0.08 -13.58
C GLY A 144 2.13 -0.38 -13.49
N ALA A 145 1.90 -1.58 -12.94
CA ALA A 145 0.54 -2.11 -12.78
C ALA A 145 -0.24 -1.22 -11.81
N SER A 146 -1.38 -0.73 -12.27
CA SER A 146 -2.32 0.01 -11.45
C SER A 146 -3.30 -0.95 -10.76
N LEU A 147 -3.51 -0.78 -9.49
CA LEU A 147 -4.32 -1.63 -8.65
C LEU A 147 -5.34 -0.78 -7.89
N VAL A 148 -6.57 -1.22 -7.92
CA VAL A 148 -7.65 -0.67 -7.11
C VAL A 148 -8.09 -1.75 -6.13
N PRO A 149 -7.62 -1.72 -4.86
CA PRO A 149 -8.06 -2.68 -3.86
C PRO A 149 -9.45 -2.32 -3.35
N GLY A 150 -10.44 -3.16 -3.69
CA GLY A 150 -11.80 -3.05 -3.18
C GLY A 150 -12.55 -1.78 -3.61
N ASP A 151 -13.48 -1.35 -2.78
CA ASP A 151 -14.34 -0.18 -3.01
C ASP A 151 -13.68 1.16 -2.65
N LYS A 152 -12.43 1.14 -2.23
CA LYS A 152 -11.69 2.35 -1.82
C LYS A 152 -11.03 3.00 -3.03
N GLN A 153 -11.07 4.32 -3.07
CA GLN A 153 -10.41 5.14 -4.11
C GLN A 153 -8.88 5.15 -3.93
N LEU A 154 -8.31 3.99 -3.63
CA LEU A 154 -6.88 3.80 -3.49
C LEU A 154 -6.36 3.15 -4.76
N THR A 155 -5.81 3.91 -5.64
CA THR A 155 -5.08 3.38 -6.79
C THR A 155 -3.62 3.29 -6.43
N ILE A 156 -3.12 2.06 -6.33
CA ILE A 156 -1.74 1.76 -5.99
C ILE A 156 -0.98 1.50 -7.29
N ILE A 157 0.17 2.11 -7.43
CA ILE A 157 1.12 1.77 -8.48
C ILE A 157 2.39 1.25 -7.81
N ASP A 158 2.81 0.07 -8.22
CA ASP A 158 4.17 -0.37 -7.96
C ASP A 158 5.05 -0.05 -9.16
N GLY A 159 6.21 0.52 -8.90
CA GLY A 159 7.11 0.85 -9.97
C GLY A 159 8.53 1.16 -9.52
N GLN A 160 9.36 1.36 -10.53
CA GLN A 160 10.65 2.01 -10.35
C GLN A 160 10.44 3.51 -10.57
N SER A 161 11.11 4.33 -9.76
CA SER A 161 11.00 5.80 -9.79
C SER A 161 11.37 6.46 -11.13
N ASP A 162 11.85 5.68 -12.09
CA ASP A 162 12.21 6.13 -13.44
C ASP A 162 11.08 5.85 -14.47
N SER A 163 9.96 5.26 -14.04
CA SER A 163 8.86 4.91 -14.95
C SER A 163 7.98 6.14 -15.23
N PRO A 164 7.87 6.59 -16.48
CA PRO A 164 7.05 7.76 -16.83
C PRO A 164 5.54 7.45 -16.94
N ASN A 165 5.15 6.17 -16.92
CA ASN A 165 3.75 5.75 -17.14
C ASN A 165 3.02 5.55 -15.82
N LEU A 166 2.73 6.66 -15.14
CA LEU A 166 1.86 6.65 -13.96
C LEU A 166 0.40 6.76 -14.41
N ASP A 167 -0.46 5.95 -13.80
CA ASP A 167 -1.90 6.14 -13.90
C ASP A 167 -2.25 7.51 -13.30
N PRO A 168 -2.91 8.41 -14.06
CA PRO A 168 -3.29 9.73 -13.55
C PRO A 168 -4.23 9.69 -12.33
N GLN A 169 -4.87 8.55 -12.08
CA GLN A 169 -5.75 8.34 -10.93
C GLN A 169 -5.01 7.74 -9.73
N ALA A 170 -3.72 7.44 -9.87
CA ALA A 170 -2.95 6.88 -8.78
C ALA A 170 -2.83 7.84 -7.61
N THR A 171 -3.09 7.33 -6.42
CA THR A 171 -3.06 8.09 -5.17
C THR A 171 -1.94 7.66 -4.25
N LEU A 172 -1.38 6.48 -4.48
CA LEU A 172 -0.26 5.93 -3.74
C LEU A 172 0.70 5.19 -4.69
N PHE A 173 1.98 5.48 -4.57
CA PHE A 173 3.06 4.72 -5.17
C PHE A 173 3.71 3.84 -4.10
N THR A 174 3.84 2.55 -4.37
CA THR A 174 4.53 1.62 -3.48
C THR A 174 5.88 1.24 -4.05
N SER A 175 6.88 1.11 -3.19
CA SER A 175 8.23 0.71 -3.57
C SER A 175 8.76 -0.37 -2.64
N CYS A 176 8.82 -1.59 -3.15
CA CYS A 176 9.40 -2.74 -2.45
C CYS A 176 10.91 -2.75 -2.72
N GLN A 177 11.73 -2.60 -1.67
CA GLN A 177 13.18 -2.47 -1.81
C GLN A 177 13.93 -3.42 -0.88
N SER A 178 15.19 -3.69 -1.25
CA SER A 178 16.18 -4.36 -0.43
C SER A 178 17.49 -3.59 -0.53
N VAL A 179 17.46 -2.34 -0.08
CA VAL A 179 18.59 -1.41 -0.21
C VAL A 179 19.44 -1.44 1.04
N ARG A 180 20.73 -1.62 0.87
CA ARG A 180 21.70 -1.55 1.97
C ARG A 180 22.04 -0.10 2.34
N ASP A 181 22.55 0.10 3.54
CA ASP A 181 22.84 1.40 4.17
C ASP A 181 23.53 2.43 3.23
N TYR A 182 24.49 2.00 2.41
CA TYR A 182 25.23 2.92 1.54
C TYR A 182 24.41 3.47 0.35
N ARG A 183 23.37 2.76 -0.10
CA ARG A 183 22.47 3.22 -1.16
C ARG A 183 21.18 3.82 -0.63
N TRP A 184 20.93 3.66 0.65
CA TRP A 184 19.69 4.06 1.27
C TRP A 184 19.39 5.55 1.08
N ARG A 185 20.39 6.43 1.33
CA ARG A 185 20.21 7.88 1.12
C ARG A 185 19.83 8.23 -0.31
N GLN A 186 20.41 7.53 -1.29
CA GLN A 186 20.08 7.74 -2.70
C GLN A 186 18.63 7.35 -2.99
N SER A 187 18.18 6.20 -2.50
CA SER A 187 16.79 5.74 -2.66
C SER A 187 15.80 6.71 -2.01
N ILE A 188 16.05 7.14 -0.78
CA ILE A 188 15.23 8.13 -0.08
C ILE A 188 15.10 9.41 -0.89
N ASN A 189 16.20 10.00 -1.33
CA ASN A 189 16.20 11.24 -2.11
C ASN A 189 15.48 11.07 -3.47
N THR A 190 15.60 9.89 -4.08
CA THR A 190 14.94 9.59 -5.34
C THR A 190 13.43 9.50 -5.16
N LEU A 191 12.96 8.75 -4.16
CA LEU A 191 11.55 8.58 -3.88
C LEU A 191 10.89 9.88 -3.37
N GLN A 192 11.59 10.67 -2.58
CA GLN A 192 11.12 11.99 -2.16
C GLN A 192 10.90 12.93 -3.35
N ARG A 193 11.89 13.01 -4.26
CA ARG A 193 11.75 13.82 -5.49
C ARG A 193 10.65 13.29 -6.39
N PHE A 194 10.48 11.97 -6.44
CA PHE A 194 9.40 11.33 -7.19
C PHE A 194 8.03 11.73 -6.63
N ALA A 195 7.82 11.63 -5.31
CA ALA A 195 6.59 12.04 -4.64
C ALA A 195 6.21 13.49 -4.99
N HIS A 196 7.18 14.40 -4.85
CA HIS A 196 7.00 15.83 -5.17
C HIS A 196 6.72 16.07 -6.67
N ARG A 197 7.48 15.41 -7.55
CA ARG A 197 7.38 15.62 -9.00
C ARG A 197 6.04 15.18 -9.57
N TYR A 198 5.51 14.06 -9.08
CA TYR A 198 4.28 13.44 -9.58
C TYR A 198 3.06 13.73 -8.71
N ALA A 199 3.21 14.52 -7.65
CA ALA A 199 2.16 14.84 -6.67
C ALA A 199 1.43 13.59 -6.17
N ILE A 200 2.18 12.54 -5.81
CA ILE A 200 1.68 11.24 -5.34
C ILE A 200 2.35 10.85 -4.03
N ALA A 201 1.57 10.32 -3.09
CA ALA A 201 2.16 9.76 -1.87
C ALA A 201 3.02 8.53 -2.18
N VAL A 202 4.11 8.34 -1.44
CA VAL A 202 5.04 7.22 -1.66
C VAL A 202 5.24 6.45 -0.37
N LEU A 203 4.99 5.14 -0.41
CA LEU A 203 5.29 4.19 0.66
C LEU A 203 6.43 3.27 0.22
N MET A 204 7.53 3.30 0.95
CA MET A 204 8.70 2.44 0.75
C MET A 204 8.75 1.37 1.83
N ALA A 205 8.68 0.11 1.46
CA ALA A 205 9.02 -1.03 2.30
C ALA A 205 10.44 -1.51 1.97
N ASN A 206 11.32 -1.55 2.96
CA ASN A 206 12.72 -1.91 2.74
C ASN A 206 13.21 -3.01 3.69
N ALA A 207 13.96 -3.96 3.16
CA ALA A 207 14.60 -5.00 3.97
C ALA A 207 15.81 -4.44 4.73
N GLY A 208 15.80 -4.61 6.05
CA GLY A 208 16.96 -4.35 6.91
C GLY A 208 17.07 -2.95 7.49
N ALA A 209 16.75 -1.90 6.75
CA ALA A 209 16.82 -0.54 7.29
C ALA A 209 16.04 0.46 6.42
N GLY A 210 15.34 1.38 7.07
CA GLY A 210 14.89 2.61 6.44
C GLY A 210 13.67 2.53 5.54
N SER A 211 12.57 1.95 6.00
CA SER A 211 11.25 2.18 5.38
C SER A 211 10.80 3.63 5.60
N ALA A 212 9.99 4.17 4.70
CA ALA A 212 9.55 5.56 4.81
C ALA A 212 8.23 5.83 4.06
N LEU A 213 7.54 6.88 4.48
CA LEU A 213 6.34 7.43 3.84
C LEU A 213 6.54 8.92 3.55
N TRP A 214 6.22 9.33 2.33
CA TRP A 214 6.14 10.73 1.90
C TRP A 214 4.74 11.06 1.44
N ASP A 215 4.32 12.29 1.69
CA ASP A 215 3.08 12.83 1.14
C ASP A 215 3.23 13.26 -0.33
N GLU A 216 2.14 13.74 -0.91
CA GLU A 216 2.05 14.20 -2.30
C GLU A 216 2.89 15.47 -2.59
N LYS A 217 3.39 16.14 -1.54
CA LYS A 217 4.30 17.29 -1.64
C LYS A 217 5.76 16.87 -1.52
N GLY A 218 6.04 15.57 -1.31
CA GLY A 218 7.36 15.05 -1.04
C GLY A 218 7.86 15.36 0.38
N GLN A 219 6.96 15.72 1.31
CA GLN A 219 7.31 15.88 2.71
C GLN A 219 7.43 14.49 3.35
N LEU A 220 8.51 14.26 4.08
CA LEU A 220 8.70 13.04 4.84
C LEU A 220 7.73 13.02 6.03
N ILE A 221 6.82 12.06 6.03
CA ILE A 221 5.82 11.89 7.08
C ILE A 221 6.38 11.06 8.23
N VAL A 222 6.95 9.90 7.90
CA VAL A 222 7.57 9.00 8.88
C VAL A 222 8.70 8.21 8.22
N ARG A 223 9.71 7.89 9.00
CA ARG A 223 10.86 7.09 8.57
C ARG A 223 11.32 6.19 9.71
N ALA A 224 11.43 4.92 9.42
CA ALA A 224 12.05 3.96 10.31
C ALA A 224 13.57 3.91 10.10
N ASP A 225 14.33 3.63 11.16
CA ASP A 225 15.77 3.39 11.04
C ASP A 225 16.06 1.89 10.86
N LYS A 226 16.30 1.16 11.95
CA LYS A 226 16.61 -0.27 11.95
C LYS A 226 15.61 -1.01 12.85
N GLY A 227 15.54 -2.32 12.68
CA GLY A 227 14.72 -3.19 13.50
C GLY A 227 13.61 -3.86 12.74
N GLU A 228 12.95 -4.75 13.43
CA GLU A 228 11.75 -5.42 13.01
C GLU A 228 10.53 -4.60 13.46
N LEU A 229 9.77 -4.08 12.51
CA LEU A 229 8.71 -3.11 12.80
C LEU A 229 7.70 -3.00 11.66
N LEU A 230 6.54 -2.45 11.97
CA LEU A 230 5.63 -1.84 11.02
C LEU A 230 5.82 -0.32 11.02
N LEU A 231 6.02 0.25 9.83
CA LEU A 231 5.86 1.67 9.61
C LEU A 231 4.44 1.87 9.10
N THR A 232 3.64 2.66 9.82
CA THR A 232 2.24 2.91 9.45
C THR A 232 2.03 4.32 8.96
N GLY A 233 1.02 4.48 8.11
CA GLY A 233 0.54 5.76 7.62
C GLY A 233 -0.97 5.82 7.62
N THR A 234 -1.54 6.84 8.24
CA THR A 234 -2.97 7.11 8.22
C THR A 234 -3.24 8.37 7.41
N ARG A 235 -4.10 8.29 6.41
CA ARG A 235 -4.60 9.44 5.67
C ARG A 235 -5.98 9.82 6.16
N ASN A 236 -6.15 11.08 6.49
CA ASN A 236 -7.43 11.66 6.89
C ASN A 236 -7.63 13.05 6.24
N GLY A 237 -8.68 13.77 6.60
CA GLY A 237 -8.98 15.11 6.08
C GLY A 237 -7.91 16.17 6.35
N GLN A 238 -6.99 15.92 7.25
CA GLN A 238 -5.88 16.82 7.59
C GLN A 238 -4.57 16.46 6.89
N GLY A 239 -4.53 15.35 6.15
CA GLY A 239 -3.35 14.84 5.45
C GLY A 239 -2.86 13.50 6.00
N TRP A 240 -1.55 13.24 5.85
CA TRP A 240 -0.90 12.03 6.32
C TRP A 240 -0.37 12.18 7.74
N GLN A 241 -0.54 11.14 8.53
CA GLN A 241 0.11 10.93 9.82
C GLN A 241 0.83 9.58 9.79
N GLY A 242 1.98 9.47 10.42
CA GLY A 242 2.77 8.24 10.41
C GLY A 242 3.21 7.85 11.82
N ASP A 243 3.39 6.53 12.01
CA ASP A 243 3.88 5.97 13.27
C ASP A 243 4.79 4.76 13.01
N ILE A 244 5.52 4.33 14.04
CA ILE A 244 6.42 3.18 14.01
C ILE A 244 6.04 2.25 15.15
N ILE A 245 5.73 1.00 14.80
CA ILE A 245 5.32 -0.05 15.72
C ILE A 245 6.40 -1.12 15.75
N PRO A 246 7.22 -1.19 16.81
CA PRO A 246 8.20 -2.26 16.98
C PRO A 246 7.50 -3.62 17.15
N LEU A 247 8.06 -4.66 16.53
CA LEU A 247 7.53 -6.04 16.60
C LEU A 247 8.46 -7.02 17.32
N GLY A 248 9.59 -6.57 17.83
CA GLY A 248 10.59 -7.40 18.51
C GLY A 248 10.91 -6.96 19.92
#